data_32b62ecb24964d00c5a090ebd4001327
#
_entry.id   32b62ecb24964d00c5a090ebd4001327
#
_cell.length_a   1.000
_cell.length_b   1.000
_cell.length_c   1.000
_cell.angle_alpha   90.00
_cell.angle_beta   90.00
_cell.angle_gamma   90.00
#
_symmetry.space_group_name_H-M   'P 1'
#
loop_
_entity.id
_entity.type
_entity.pdbx_description
1 polymer ?
#
loop_
_entity_poly.entity_id
_entity_poly.type
_entity_poly.pdbx_seq_one_letter_code
_entity_poly.pdbx_strand_id
1 'polypeptide(L)'
;CGLLLPDQGRDSCQCCTSGALMVGMALVCAGATLAASFQSSTSDEIDKSLKADLVVQPATIGSLGTRLPADKAKEIAAIDGVKETSSYSIYADSVTKPDGSQNATATVIVVDPATYSKAYDVSASAGSMNDLDATHVAAKKDEGLKLGDKVSVTGPTGSVEATVSAVVDPKGTGGNYYIAPELAAAVGSWNSPGTTTDPAHVLDSPQGMLLTLKEGTDLDTVRGKARDIVADTYQYAVRDASEISDQVGQQINRMLAVLYGLLGLSIAIAILGIVNTLVLSVSERTREIGLMRAVGLGKAQLSGEI
;
A
#
# COMPACT_ATOMS: atom_id res chain seq x y z
N CYS A 1 6.04 52.08 46.30
CA CYS A 1 6.08 50.60 46.09
C CYS A 1 5.01 50.23 45.07
N GLY A 2 5.35 50.27 43.82
CA GLY A 2 4.51 49.74 42.73
C GLY A 2 5.14 48.46 42.23
N LEU A 3 4.48 47.33 42.52
CA LEU A 3 4.84 46.03 41.90
C LEU A 3 4.53 46.08 40.42
N LEU A 4 5.58 46.09 39.59
CA LEU A 4 5.53 45.74 38.16
C LEU A 4 5.30 44.23 38.10
N LEU A 5 4.08 43.80 37.75
CA LEU A 5 3.81 42.44 37.37
C LEU A 5 4.35 42.26 35.93
N PRO A 6 5.20 41.25 35.64
CA PRO A 6 5.65 41.01 34.32
C PRO A 6 4.48 40.51 33.43
N ASP A 7 4.41 41.05 32.23
CA ASP A 7 3.45 40.75 31.18
C ASP A 7 3.64 39.31 30.65
N GLN A 8 3.27 38.31 31.45
CA GLN A 8 3.37 36.91 31.12
C GLN A 8 2.31 36.41 30.10
N GLY A 9 1.34 37.26 29.76
CA GLY A 9 0.27 36.85 28.83
C GLY A 9 0.59 37.03 27.37
N ARG A 10 1.59 37.84 27.06
CA ARG A 10 1.90 38.23 25.65
C ARG A 10 2.85 37.29 24.95
N ASP A 11 3.82 36.71 25.66
CA ASP A 11 4.82 35.81 25.12
C ASP A 11 4.25 34.40 24.84
N SER A 12 3.26 33.95 25.62
CA SER A 12 2.64 32.65 25.45
C SER A 12 1.79 32.52 24.18
N CYS A 13 1.18 33.58 23.70
CA CYS A 13 0.33 33.52 22.50
C CYS A 13 1.15 33.55 21.21
N GLN A 14 2.30 34.25 21.17
CA GLN A 14 3.23 34.22 20.03
C GLN A 14 3.96 32.91 19.93
N CYS A 15 4.34 32.27 21.02
CA CYS A 15 4.93 30.94 21.06
C CYS A 15 3.99 29.85 20.57
N CYS A 16 2.70 29.93 20.86
CA CYS A 16 1.71 28.93 20.42
C CYS A 16 1.47 28.96 18.91
N THR A 17 1.41 30.15 18.28
CA THR A 17 1.16 30.27 16.83
C THR A 17 2.39 29.93 16.02
N SER A 18 3.60 30.33 16.43
CA SER A 18 4.84 29.92 15.77
C SER A 18 5.12 28.43 15.93
N GLY A 19 4.80 27.86 17.10
CA GLY A 19 4.91 26.42 17.35
C GLY A 19 4.00 25.59 16.46
N ALA A 20 2.75 26.00 16.27
CA ALA A 20 1.81 25.31 15.37
C ALA A 20 2.29 25.33 13.91
N LEU A 21 2.86 26.44 13.45
CA LEU A 21 3.41 26.56 12.10
C LEU A 21 4.65 25.67 11.91
N MET A 22 5.54 25.63 12.90
CA MET A 22 6.74 24.77 12.88
C MET A 22 6.36 23.28 12.86
N VAL A 23 5.41 22.86 13.68
CA VAL A 23 4.91 21.47 13.70
C VAL A 23 4.24 21.12 12.37
N GLY A 24 3.42 22.02 11.81
CA GLY A 24 2.82 21.84 10.49
C GLY A 24 3.86 21.64 9.39
N MET A 25 4.88 22.51 9.34
CA MET A 25 5.95 22.42 8.33
C MET A 25 6.82 21.17 8.49
N ALA A 26 7.12 20.77 9.75
CA ALA A 26 7.85 19.54 10.05
C ALA A 26 7.08 18.29 9.59
N LEU A 27 5.76 18.24 9.82
CA LEU A 27 4.89 17.15 9.38
C LEU A 27 4.80 17.07 7.85
N VAL A 28 4.78 18.22 7.14
CA VAL A 28 4.84 18.25 5.66
C VAL A 28 6.12 17.64 5.15
N CYS A 29 7.25 18.13 5.65
CA CYS A 29 8.55 17.65 5.19
C CYS A 29 8.73 16.18 5.50
N ALA A 30 8.36 15.72 6.70
CA ALA A 30 8.41 14.32 7.07
C ALA A 30 7.47 13.45 6.21
N GLY A 31 6.24 13.89 5.98
CA GLY A 31 5.28 13.18 5.13
C GLY A 31 5.73 13.10 3.68
N ALA A 32 6.26 14.20 3.12
CA ALA A 32 6.77 14.23 1.75
C ALA A 32 7.99 13.32 1.56
N THR A 33 8.94 13.32 2.50
CA THR A 33 10.12 12.46 2.43
C THR A 33 9.77 10.99 2.60
N LEU A 34 8.87 10.64 3.53
CA LEU A 34 8.38 9.27 3.70
C LEU A 34 7.68 8.76 2.44
N ALA A 35 6.83 9.58 1.83
CA ALA A 35 6.12 9.20 0.62
C ALA A 35 7.04 9.03 -0.58
N ALA A 36 8.01 9.92 -0.78
CA ALA A 36 9.01 9.80 -1.84
C ALA A 36 9.88 8.55 -1.65
N SER A 37 10.31 8.26 -0.42
CA SER A 37 11.05 7.04 -0.10
C SER A 37 10.22 5.79 -0.33
N PHE A 38 8.94 5.79 0.06
CA PHE A 38 8.05 4.66 -0.14
C PHE A 38 7.80 4.40 -1.63
N GLN A 39 7.57 5.47 -2.40
CA GLN A 39 7.35 5.37 -3.85
C GLN A 39 8.58 4.80 -4.57
N SER A 40 9.78 5.31 -4.31
CA SER A 40 10.99 4.81 -4.95
C SER A 40 11.30 3.36 -4.56
N SER A 41 11.16 3.02 -3.27
CA SER A 41 11.37 1.64 -2.81
C SER A 41 10.40 0.67 -3.45
N THR A 42 9.12 1.03 -3.56
CA THR A 42 8.09 0.15 -4.12
C THR A 42 8.29 -0.07 -5.62
N SER A 43 8.64 0.98 -6.38
CA SER A 43 8.92 0.86 -7.82
C SER A 43 10.10 -0.04 -8.10
N ASP A 44 11.24 0.20 -7.43
CA ASP A 44 12.45 -0.62 -7.57
C ASP A 44 12.23 -2.09 -7.18
N GLU A 45 11.33 -2.34 -6.22
CA GLU A 45 11.01 -3.69 -5.77
C GLU A 45 10.10 -4.42 -6.73
N ILE A 46 9.11 -3.75 -7.31
CA ILE A 46 8.22 -4.33 -8.35
C ILE A 46 9.05 -4.74 -9.56
N ASP A 47 9.91 -3.85 -10.07
CA ASP A 47 10.75 -4.11 -11.24
C ASP A 47 11.72 -5.30 -11.04
N LYS A 48 12.21 -5.49 -9.80
CA LYS A 48 13.11 -6.59 -9.47
C LYS A 48 12.40 -7.92 -9.23
N SER A 49 11.17 -7.86 -8.70
CA SER A 49 10.42 -9.06 -8.31
C SER A 49 9.59 -9.62 -9.45
N LEU A 50 9.06 -8.78 -10.32
CA LEU A 50 8.25 -9.22 -11.46
C LEU A 50 9.17 -9.62 -12.61
N LYS A 51 9.28 -10.93 -12.86
CA LYS A 51 10.02 -11.51 -13.99
C LYS A 51 9.13 -11.72 -15.21
N ALA A 52 7.83 -11.70 -15.02
CA ALA A 52 6.85 -11.77 -16.11
C ALA A 52 6.79 -10.44 -16.86
N ASP A 53 6.53 -10.51 -18.16
CA ASP A 53 6.45 -9.33 -19.03
C ASP A 53 5.13 -8.58 -18.89
N LEU A 54 4.02 -9.31 -18.67
CA LEU A 54 2.68 -8.75 -18.49
C LEU A 54 1.96 -9.40 -17.31
N VAL A 55 1.11 -8.61 -16.68
CA VAL A 55 0.22 -9.05 -15.59
C VAL A 55 -1.22 -8.73 -15.95
N VAL A 56 -2.06 -9.75 -15.93
CA VAL A 56 -3.51 -9.63 -16.01
C VAL A 56 -4.05 -9.68 -14.58
N GLN A 57 -4.63 -8.60 -14.10
CA GLN A 57 -5.10 -8.48 -12.73
C GLN A 57 -6.35 -7.60 -12.63
N PRO A 58 -7.10 -7.66 -11.52
CA PRO A 58 -8.19 -6.73 -11.29
C PRO A 58 -7.76 -5.28 -11.45
N ALA A 59 -8.59 -4.48 -12.11
CA ALA A 59 -8.29 -3.07 -12.38
C ALA A 59 -8.15 -2.25 -11.09
N THR A 60 -8.89 -2.64 -10.04
CA THR A 60 -8.84 -2.01 -8.72
C THR A 60 -7.97 -2.85 -7.77
N ILE A 61 -6.95 -2.21 -7.18
CA ILE A 61 -6.09 -2.84 -6.18
C ILE A 61 -6.93 -3.23 -4.95
N GLY A 62 -6.70 -4.43 -4.43
CA GLY A 62 -7.40 -4.94 -3.24
C GLY A 62 -8.78 -5.53 -3.50
N SER A 63 -9.19 -5.72 -4.75
CA SER A 63 -10.41 -6.44 -5.11
C SER A 63 -10.28 -7.94 -4.80
N LEU A 64 -10.56 -8.32 -3.55
CA LEU A 64 -10.67 -9.71 -3.16
C LEU A 64 -11.97 -10.31 -3.74
N GLY A 65 -11.88 -11.54 -4.25
CA GLY A 65 -13.04 -12.26 -4.78
C GLY A 65 -13.37 -12.03 -6.26
N THR A 66 -12.72 -11.08 -6.95
CA THR A 66 -12.84 -10.95 -8.40
C THR A 66 -12.07 -12.11 -9.06
N ARG A 67 -12.74 -12.84 -9.97
CA ARG A 67 -12.16 -13.99 -10.69
C ARG A 67 -12.24 -13.76 -12.19
N LEU A 68 -11.14 -14.06 -12.87
CA LEU A 68 -11.10 -14.10 -14.34
C LEU A 68 -11.86 -15.34 -14.81
N PRO A 69 -12.84 -15.22 -15.71
CA PRO A 69 -13.52 -16.37 -16.27
C PRO A 69 -12.55 -17.38 -16.90
N ALA A 70 -12.79 -18.67 -16.70
CA ALA A 70 -11.88 -19.74 -17.10
C ALA A 70 -11.66 -19.80 -18.63
N ASP A 71 -12.69 -19.47 -19.43
CA ASP A 71 -12.59 -19.36 -20.89
C ASP A 71 -11.61 -18.26 -21.29
N LYS A 72 -11.68 -17.09 -20.66
CA LYS A 72 -10.78 -15.97 -20.91
C LYS A 72 -9.35 -16.24 -20.45
N ALA A 73 -9.19 -16.91 -19.30
CA ALA A 73 -7.87 -17.34 -18.85
C ALA A 73 -7.20 -18.27 -19.89
N LYS A 74 -7.97 -19.21 -20.45
CA LYS A 74 -7.49 -20.10 -21.52
C LYS A 74 -7.21 -19.35 -22.83
N GLU A 75 -8.06 -18.40 -23.22
CA GLU A 75 -7.81 -17.57 -24.40
C GLU A 75 -6.53 -16.75 -24.26
N ILE A 76 -6.29 -16.15 -23.11
CA ILE A 76 -5.06 -15.39 -22.82
C ILE A 76 -3.83 -16.30 -22.89
N ALA A 77 -3.89 -17.49 -22.30
CA ALA A 77 -2.78 -18.46 -22.35
C ALA A 77 -2.49 -18.95 -23.78
N ALA A 78 -3.49 -18.92 -24.66
CA ALA A 78 -3.37 -19.33 -26.07
C ALA A 78 -2.91 -18.21 -27.01
N ILE A 79 -2.69 -16.98 -26.54
CA ILE A 79 -2.22 -15.87 -27.39
C ILE A 79 -0.85 -16.24 -27.98
N ASP A 80 -0.74 -16.13 -29.31
CA ASP A 80 0.57 -16.32 -29.95
C ASP A 80 1.56 -15.24 -29.45
N GLY A 81 2.74 -15.71 -29.05
CA GLY A 81 3.77 -14.91 -28.40
C GLY A 81 3.87 -15.17 -26.90
N VAL A 82 2.85 -15.73 -26.24
CA VAL A 82 2.95 -16.17 -24.85
C VAL A 82 3.76 -17.46 -24.78
N LYS A 83 4.76 -17.50 -23.92
CA LYS A 83 5.61 -18.65 -23.65
C LYS A 83 5.08 -19.50 -22.50
N GLU A 84 4.77 -18.85 -21.40
CA GLU A 84 4.32 -19.49 -20.16
C GLU A 84 3.36 -18.53 -19.41
N THR A 85 2.39 -19.10 -18.74
CA THR A 85 1.48 -18.36 -17.88
C THR A 85 1.54 -18.91 -16.46
N SER A 86 1.50 -18.04 -15.48
CA SER A 86 1.37 -18.44 -14.09
C SER A 86 0.15 -17.75 -13.46
N SER A 87 -0.82 -18.57 -13.07
CA SER A 87 -2.05 -18.10 -12.43
C SER A 87 -1.88 -17.99 -10.93
N TYR A 88 -2.53 -16.99 -10.32
CA TYR A 88 -2.58 -16.85 -8.87
C TYR A 88 -3.95 -16.40 -8.40
N SER A 89 -4.23 -16.70 -7.13
CA SER A 89 -5.46 -16.25 -6.47
C SER A 89 -5.15 -15.84 -5.03
N ILE A 90 -5.76 -14.76 -4.56
CA ILE A 90 -5.56 -14.21 -3.23
C ILE A 90 -6.82 -14.43 -2.40
N TYR A 91 -6.64 -14.94 -1.17
CA TYR A 91 -7.69 -15.20 -0.20
C TYR A 91 -7.33 -14.60 1.15
N ALA A 92 -8.33 -14.42 1.97
CA ALA A 92 -8.18 -14.07 3.38
C ALA A 92 -8.59 -15.29 4.20
N ASP A 93 -7.61 -16.11 4.55
CA ASP A 93 -7.80 -17.30 5.38
C ASP A 93 -7.27 -17.05 6.79
N SER A 94 -7.67 -17.91 7.73
CA SER A 94 -7.13 -17.86 9.08
C SER A 94 -5.92 -18.79 9.20
N VAL A 95 -4.83 -18.28 9.74
CA VAL A 95 -3.63 -19.09 10.00
C VAL A 95 -3.29 -19.04 11.48
N THR A 96 -3.23 -20.22 12.12
CA THR A 96 -2.82 -20.38 13.52
C THR A 96 -1.39 -20.88 13.57
N LYS A 97 -0.52 -20.17 14.32
CA LYS A 97 0.90 -20.46 14.48
C LYS A 97 1.12 -21.49 15.60
N PRO A 98 2.33 -22.08 15.71
CA PRO A 98 2.65 -23.06 16.76
C PRO A 98 2.50 -22.54 18.19
N ASP A 99 2.67 -21.23 18.40
CA ASP A 99 2.51 -20.56 19.70
C ASP A 99 1.03 -20.30 20.07
N GLY A 100 0.09 -20.71 19.21
CA GLY A 100 -1.35 -20.49 19.38
C GLY A 100 -1.80 -19.10 18.92
N SER A 101 -0.92 -18.22 18.47
CA SER A 101 -1.31 -16.94 17.89
C SER A 101 -2.00 -17.15 16.55
N GLN A 102 -3.08 -16.40 16.32
CA GLN A 102 -3.91 -16.53 15.13
C GLN A 102 -3.93 -15.23 14.33
N ASN A 103 -3.62 -15.34 13.03
CA ASN A 103 -3.90 -14.30 12.06
C ASN A 103 -5.23 -14.65 11.37
N ALA A 104 -6.31 -14.02 11.82
CA ALA A 104 -7.67 -14.34 11.39
C ALA A 104 -7.98 -13.93 9.94
N THR A 105 -7.16 -13.05 9.36
CA THR A 105 -7.32 -12.52 8.00
C THR A 105 -5.97 -12.47 7.29
N ALA A 106 -5.23 -13.58 7.35
CA ALA A 106 -3.95 -13.68 6.67
C ALA A 106 -4.16 -13.63 5.15
N THR A 107 -3.36 -12.86 4.46
CA THR A 107 -3.35 -12.86 3.00
C THR A 107 -2.65 -14.12 2.52
N VAL A 108 -3.42 -15.07 2.02
CA VAL A 108 -2.95 -16.34 1.47
C VAL A 108 -3.01 -16.29 -0.05
N ILE A 109 -1.88 -16.55 -0.69
CA ILE A 109 -1.77 -16.59 -2.15
C ILE A 109 -1.68 -18.04 -2.61
N VAL A 110 -2.64 -18.46 -3.40
CA VAL A 110 -2.63 -19.78 -4.06
C VAL A 110 -1.89 -19.65 -5.39
N VAL A 111 -0.88 -20.46 -5.58
CA VAL A 111 -0.02 -20.44 -6.76
C VAL A 111 0.33 -21.85 -7.21
N ASP A 112 0.58 -22.03 -8.51
CA ASP A 112 1.29 -23.19 -8.99
C ASP A 112 2.80 -23.00 -8.75
N PRO A 113 3.42 -23.79 -7.86
CA PRO A 113 4.82 -23.60 -7.49
C PRO A 113 5.79 -23.66 -8.69
N ALA A 114 5.48 -24.50 -9.66
CA ALA A 114 6.35 -24.76 -10.81
C ALA A 114 6.46 -23.58 -11.79
N THR A 115 5.39 -22.80 -11.90
CA THR A 115 5.32 -21.66 -12.83
C THR A 115 5.51 -20.33 -12.12
N TYR A 116 5.00 -20.20 -10.88
CA TYR A 116 5.00 -18.92 -10.15
C TYR A 116 6.41 -18.41 -9.84
N SER A 117 7.30 -19.26 -9.36
CA SER A 117 8.68 -18.90 -9.02
C SER A 117 9.51 -18.42 -10.22
N LYS A 118 9.10 -18.78 -11.44
CA LYS A 118 9.73 -18.28 -12.68
C LYS A 118 9.21 -16.90 -13.08
N ALA A 119 7.94 -16.63 -12.82
CA ALA A 119 7.26 -15.39 -13.19
C ALA A 119 7.37 -14.28 -12.13
N TYR A 120 7.55 -14.67 -10.87
CA TYR A 120 7.66 -13.75 -9.74
C TYR A 120 8.73 -14.21 -8.75
N ASP A 121 9.63 -13.31 -8.36
CA ASP A 121 10.68 -13.57 -7.37
C ASP A 121 10.15 -13.29 -5.95
N VAL A 122 9.91 -14.35 -5.21
CA VAL A 122 9.49 -14.26 -3.81
C VAL A 122 10.65 -14.13 -2.84
N SER A 123 11.89 -14.10 -3.33
CA SER A 123 13.11 -13.98 -2.52
C SER A 123 13.14 -14.99 -1.36
N ALA A 124 13.13 -16.28 -1.66
CA ALA A 124 13.18 -17.32 -0.63
C ALA A 124 14.48 -17.20 0.18
N SER A 125 14.35 -16.90 1.47
CA SER A 125 15.47 -16.79 2.40
C SER A 125 15.86 -18.14 3.00
N ALA A 126 14.96 -19.11 2.99
CA ALA A 126 15.19 -20.50 3.41
C ALA A 126 14.16 -21.42 2.74
N GLY A 127 14.56 -22.65 2.39
CA GLY A 127 13.69 -23.62 1.74
C GLY A 127 13.41 -23.31 0.27
N SER A 128 12.37 -23.91 -0.30
CA SER A 128 12.00 -23.77 -1.70
C SER A 128 10.49 -23.65 -1.89
N MET A 129 10.08 -22.73 -2.77
CA MET A 129 8.67 -22.63 -3.21
C MET A 129 8.19 -23.85 -3.98
N ASN A 130 9.13 -24.61 -4.57
CA ASN A 130 8.78 -25.80 -5.33
C ASN A 130 8.34 -26.97 -4.43
N ASP A 131 8.57 -26.88 -3.11
CA ASP A 131 8.18 -27.88 -2.13
C ASP A 131 6.74 -27.69 -1.61
N LEU A 132 6.00 -26.73 -2.16
CA LEU A 132 4.60 -26.51 -1.82
C LEU A 132 3.72 -27.65 -2.37
N ASP A 133 2.88 -28.20 -1.50
CA ASP A 133 1.92 -29.26 -1.81
C ASP A 133 0.69 -29.18 -0.87
N ALA A 134 -0.07 -30.28 -0.74
CA ALA A 134 -1.23 -30.37 0.13
C ALA A 134 -0.95 -30.19 1.63
N THR A 135 0.33 -30.27 2.04
CA THR A 135 0.76 -30.30 3.45
C THR A 135 1.88 -29.30 3.75
N HIS A 136 2.31 -28.54 2.75
CA HIS A 136 3.37 -27.57 2.88
C HIS A 136 2.93 -26.16 2.51
N VAL A 137 3.48 -25.18 3.25
CA VAL A 137 3.19 -23.75 3.09
C VAL A 137 4.49 -22.95 3.08
N ALA A 138 4.54 -21.88 2.28
CA ALA A 138 5.58 -20.87 2.44
C ALA A 138 5.05 -19.72 3.26
N ALA A 139 5.86 -19.26 4.23
CA ALA A 139 5.52 -18.16 5.12
C ALA A 139 6.41 -16.94 4.86
N LYS A 140 5.82 -15.74 4.92
CA LYS A 140 6.58 -14.50 4.88
C LYS A 140 7.48 -14.39 6.11
N LYS A 141 8.69 -13.89 5.94
CA LYS A 141 9.69 -13.73 7.00
C LYS A 141 9.17 -12.96 8.21
N ASP A 142 8.33 -11.93 7.98
CA ASP A 142 7.73 -11.12 9.05
C ASP A 142 6.77 -11.91 9.95
N GLU A 143 6.30 -13.08 9.51
CA GLU A 143 5.48 -13.98 10.33
C GLU A 143 6.27 -14.66 11.47
N GLY A 144 7.60 -14.59 11.43
CA GLY A 144 8.49 -15.10 12.47
C GLY A 144 8.62 -16.63 12.51
N LEU A 145 8.12 -17.32 11.48
CA LEU A 145 8.14 -18.77 11.36
C LEU A 145 9.46 -19.27 10.78
N LYS A 146 9.80 -20.51 11.08
CA LYS A 146 11.02 -21.21 10.60
C LYS A 146 10.64 -22.45 9.80
N LEU A 147 11.58 -22.93 9.00
CA LEU A 147 11.41 -24.22 8.30
C LEU A 147 11.09 -25.33 9.30
N GLY A 148 10.07 -26.14 8.97
CA GLY A 148 9.59 -27.24 9.79
C GLY A 148 8.55 -26.86 10.84
N ASP A 149 8.28 -25.57 11.06
CA ASP A 149 7.19 -25.15 11.94
C ASP A 149 5.84 -25.61 11.38
N LYS A 150 4.94 -26.00 12.27
CA LYS A 150 3.59 -26.41 11.90
C LYS A 150 2.61 -25.28 12.09
N VAL A 151 1.82 -25.00 11.08
CA VAL A 151 0.75 -24.02 11.12
C VAL A 151 -0.56 -24.68 10.75
N SER A 152 -1.67 -24.18 11.29
CA SER A 152 -3.00 -24.62 10.89
C SER A 152 -3.62 -23.57 9.96
N VAL A 153 -3.82 -23.95 8.70
CA VAL A 153 -4.52 -23.11 7.72
C VAL A 153 -5.99 -23.46 7.77
N THR A 154 -6.83 -22.47 8.06
CA THR A 154 -8.28 -22.64 8.20
C THR A 154 -9.00 -21.79 7.17
N GLY A 155 -9.72 -22.42 6.30
CA GLY A 155 -10.58 -21.80 5.30
C GLY A 155 -12.06 -22.14 5.53
N PRO A 156 -12.94 -21.81 4.58
CA PRO A 156 -14.37 -21.96 4.71
C PRO A 156 -14.88 -23.38 4.93
N THR A 157 -14.17 -24.41 4.43
CA THR A 157 -14.61 -25.80 4.50
C THR A 157 -13.89 -26.66 5.53
N GLY A 158 -12.79 -26.16 6.09
CA GLY A 158 -12.02 -26.94 7.06
C GLY A 158 -10.71 -26.32 7.45
N SER A 159 -9.95 -27.07 8.24
CA SER A 159 -8.61 -26.71 8.71
C SER A 159 -7.64 -27.83 8.40
N VAL A 160 -6.47 -27.48 7.91
CA VAL A 160 -5.38 -28.43 7.58
C VAL A 160 -4.12 -27.98 8.31
N GLU A 161 -3.45 -28.93 8.97
CA GLU A 161 -2.11 -28.72 9.51
C GLU A 161 -1.09 -28.82 8.37
N ALA A 162 -0.35 -27.76 8.17
CA ALA A 162 0.71 -27.67 7.16
C ALA A 162 2.06 -27.33 7.78
N THR A 163 3.13 -27.79 7.14
CA THR A 163 4.50 -27.54 7.56
C THR A 163 5.12 -26.42 6.72
N VAL A 164 5.86 -25.53 7.35
CA VAL A 164 6.57 -24.45 6.65
C VAL A 164 7.74 -25.04 5.86
N SER A 165 7.63 -25.07 4.53
CA SER A 165 8.68 -25.57 3.61
C SER A 165 9.57 -24.47 3.05
N ALA A 166 9.10 -23.22 3.09
CA ALA A 166 9.87 -22.06 2.66
C ALA A 166 9.58 -20.83 3.52
N VAL A 167 10.63 -20.05 3.78
CA VAL A 167 10.50 -18.70 4.34
C VAL A 167 10.87 -17.71 3.24
N VAL A 168 9.93 -16.87 2.88
CA VAL A 168 10.04 -15.93 1.76
C VAL A 168 10.04 -14.49 2.24
N ASP A 169 10.70 -13.63 1.48
CA ASP A 169 10.73 -12.18 1.73
C ASP A 169 10.27 -11.47 0.45
N PRO A 170 8.99 -11.63 0.05
CA PRO A 170 8.48 -11.06 -1.17
C PRO A 170 8.57 -9.54 -1.06
N LYS A 171 9.15 -8.93 -2.08
CA LYS A 171 9.21 -7.48 -2.20
C LYS A 171 7.83 -6.95 -2.64
N GLY A 172 7.46 -5.79 -2.11
CA GLY A 172 6.18 -5.18 -2.43
C GLY A 172 4.97 -5.82 -1.72
N THR A 173 3.87 -6.03 -2.46
CA THR A 173 2.56 -6.46 -1.92
C THR A 173 2.36 -7.97 -1.84
N GLY A 174 3.40 -8.73 -1.51
CA GLY A 174 3.30 -10.18 -1.34
C GLY A 174 2.35 -10.60 -0.21
N GLY A 175 1.85 -11.85 -0.27
CA GLY A 175 1.01 -12.43 0.79
C GLY A 175 1.77 -12.75 2.07
N ASN A 176 1.02 -13.02 3.14
CA ASN A 176 1.58 -13.55 4.37
C ASN A 176 2.01 -15.01 4.18
N TYR A 177 1.24 -15.76 3.39
CA TYR A 177 1.48 -17.18 3.10
C TYR A 177 1.25 -17.49 1.63
N TYR A 178 1.98 -18.49 1.14
CA TYR A 178 1.79 -19.06 -0.20
C TYR A 178 1.49 -20.53 -0.06
N ILE A 179 0.47 -21.01 -0.77
CA ILE A 179 0.01 -22.40 -0.74
C ILE A 179 -0.20 -22.93 -2.15
N ALA A 180 -0.09 -24.24 -2.29
CA ALA A 180 -0.41 -24.94 -3.53
C ALA A 180 -1.93 -25.12 -3.70
N PRO A 181 -2.44 -25.36 -4.91
CA PRO A 181 -3.84 -25.61 -5.19
C PRO A 181 -4.45 -26.74 -4.37
N GLU A 182 -3.65 -27.78 -4.07
CA GLU A 182 -4.08 -28.95 -3.29
C GLU A 182 -4.44 -28.56 -1.84
N LEU A 183 -3.63 -27.73 -1.19
CA LEU A 183 -3.90 -27.24 0.16
C LEU A 183 -5.08 -26.27 0.14
N ALA A 184 -5.14 -25.38 -0.86
CA ALA A 184 -6.27 -24.49 -1.06
C ALA A 184 -7.57 -25.30 -1.22
N ALA A 185 -7.52 -26.41 -1.99
CA ALA A 185 -8.63 -27.35 -2.16
C ALA A 185 -9.11 -27.92 -0.83
N ALA A 186 -8.22 -28.36 -0.01
CA ALA A 186 -8.54 -29.00 1.26
C ALA A 186 -9.21 -28.06 2.27
N VAL A 187 -8.82 -26.76 2.29
CA VAL A 187 -9.41 -25.77 3.21
C VAL A 187 -10.55 -24.96 2.61
N GLY A 188 -10.80 -25.09 1.29
CA GLY A 188 -11.88 -24.40 0.60
C GLY A 188 -11.66 -22.90 0.41
N SER A 189 -10.41 -22.45 0.34
CA SER A 189 -10.06 -21.04 0.17
C SER A 189 -10.67 -20.38 -1.06
N TRP A 190 -11.04 -21.16 -2.07
CA TRP A 190 -11.67 -20.67 -3.30
C TRP A 190 -13.20 -20.83 -3.34
N ASN A 191 -13.84 -21.18 -2.24
CA ASN A 191 -15.26 -21.52 -2.22
C ASN A 191 -16.15 -20.30 -2.54
N SER A 192 -16.24 -20.00 -3.83
CA SER A 192 -17.26 -19.10 -4.38
C SER A 192 -18.39 -19.97 -4.98
N PRO A 193 -19.64 -19.51 -4.99
CA PRO A 193 -20.75 -20.27 -5.58
C PRO A 193 -20.41 -20.68 -7.03
N GLY A 194 -20.41 -21.99 -7.29
CA GLY A 194 -20.12 -22.55 -8.63
C GLY A 194 -18.66 -22.97 -8.88
N THR A 195 -17.76 -22.88 -7.88
CA THR A 195 -16.39 -23.38 -8.01
C THR A 195 -16.29 -24.87 -7.66
N THR A 196 -15.35 -25.56 -8.30
CA THR A 196 -15.07 -26.98 -8.10
C THR A 196 -14.15 -27.20 -6.90
N THR A 197 -14.30 -28.35 -6.22
CA THR A 197 -13.39 -28.78 -5.15
C THR A 197 -12.19 -29.58 -5.67
N ASP A 198 -12.03 -29.68 -7.00
CA ASP A 198 -10.92 -30.38 -7.62
C ASP A 198 -9.67 -29.49 -7.62
N PRO A 199 -8.57 -29.89 -6.96
CA PRO A 199 -7.30 -29.15 -6.97
C PRO A 199 -6.79 -28.78 -8.36
N ALA A 200 -7.00 -29.63 -9.35
CA ALA A 200 -6.59 -29.41 -10.72
C ALA A 200 -7.26 -28.19 -11.38
N HIS A 201 -8.40 -27.75 -10.83
CA HIS A 201 -9.21 -26.67 -11.39
C HIS A 201 -9.26 -25.40 -10.52
N VAL A 202 -8.54 -25.38 -9.39
CA VAL A 202 -8.52 -24.23 -8.44
C VAL A 202 -8.05 -22.94 -9.11
N LEU A 203 -7.10 -23.04 -10.03
CA LEU A 203 -6.53 -21.91 -10.77
C LEU A 203 -7.10 -21.74 -12.19
N ASP A 204 -8.16 -22.47 -12.57
CA ASP A 204 -8.83 -22.29 -13.87
C ASP A 204 -9.48 -20.91 -13.99
N SER A 205 -10.04 -20.40 -12.89
CA SER A 205 -10.58 -19.05 -12.78
C SER A 205 -9.77 -18.22 -11.78
N PRO A 206 -8.54 -17.80 -12.16
CA PRO A 206 -7.63 -17.13 -11.26
C PRO A 206 -8.06 -15.69 -10.96
N GLN A 207 -7.53 -15.11 -9.90
CA GLN A 207 -7.66 -13.67 -9.69
C GLN A 207 -6.72 -12.89 -10.60
N GLY A 208 -5.56 -13.43 -10.91
CA GLY A 208 -4.63 -12.82 -11.84
C GLY A 208 -3.73 -13.83 -12.52
N MET A 209 -3.10 -13.39 -13.58
CA MET A 209 -2.17 -14.19 -14.39
C MET A 209 -0.91 -13.39 -14.68
N LEU A 210 0.21 -14.03 -14.57
CA LEU A 210 1.52 -13.55 -14.98
C LEU A 210 1.86 -14.17 -16.34
N LEU A 211 2.22 -13.34 -17.30
CA LEU A 211 2.51 -13.80 -18.67
C LEU A 211 3.99 -13.57 -18.96
N THR A 212 4.69 -14.63 -19.32
CA THR A 212 6.06 -14.57 -19.84
C THR A 212 6.00 -14.76 -21.35
N LEU A 213 6.63 -13.87 -22.10
CA LEU A 213 6.61 -13.90 -23.57
C LEU A 213 7.80 -14.68 -24.14
N LYS A 214 7.64 -15.10 -25.40
CA LYS A 214 8.75 -15.67 -26.18
C LYS A 214 9.70 -14.54 -26.58
N GLU A 215 10.99 -14.84 -26.66
CA GLU A 215 11.99 -13.87 -27.13
C GLU A 215 11.63 -13.32 -28.52
N GLY A 216 11.76 -11.99 -28.67
CA GLY A 216 11.44 -11.29 -29.92
C GLY A 216 9.95 -11.01 -30.14
N THR A 217 9.08 -11.37 -29.22
CA THR A 217 7.64 -11.03 -29.32
C THR A 217 7.43 -9.55 -29.00
N ASP A 218 6.62 -8.87 -29.80
CA ASP A 218 6.22 -7.51 -29.53
C ASP A 218 5.23 -7.46 -28.36
N LEU A 219 5.65 -6.81 -27.27
CA LEU A 219 4.89 -6.70 -26.02
C LEU A 219 3.54 -6.01 -26.24
N ASP A 220 3.50 -4.94 -27.05
CA ASP A 220 2.30 -4.17 -27.27
C ASP A 220 1.24 -4.93 -28.05
N THR A 221 1.67 -5.78 -28.99
CA THR A 221 0.77 -6.67 -29.72
C THR A 221 0.09 -7.68 -28.79
N VAL A 222 0.85 -8.34 -27.91
CA VAL A 222 0.28 -9.31 -26.96
C VAL A 222 -0.60 -8.60 -25.93
N ARG A 223 -0.14 -7.44 -25.42
CA ARG A 223 -0.91 -6.60 -24.52
C ARG A 223 -2.27 -6.19 -25.11
N GLY A 224 -2.28 -5.75 -26.39
CA GLY A 224 -3.50 -5.40 -27.11
C GLY A 224 -4.49 -6.57 -27.17
N LYS A 225 -4.03 -7.74 -27.61
CA LYS A 225 -4.87 -8.96 -27.66
C LYS A 225 -5.40 -9.35 -26.29
N ALA A 226 -4.56 -9.33 -25.25
CA ALA A 226 -4.99 -9.65 -23.90
C ALA A 226 -6.01 -8.63 -23.35
N ARG A 227 -5.85 -7.33 -23.66
CA ARG A 227 -6.83 -6.29 -23.32
C ARG A 227 -8.15 -6.50 -24.02
N ASP A 228 -8.15 -6.87 -25.29
CA ASP A 228 -9.38 -7.14 -26.05
C ASP A 228 -10.15 -8.34 -25.45
N ILE A 229 -9.46 -9.40 -25.03
CA ILE A 229 -10.06 -10.57 -24.38
C ILE A 229 -10.76 -10.18 -23.07
N VAL A 230 -10.19 -9.28 -22.28
CA VAL A 230 -10.77 -8.88 -20.98
C VAL A 230 -11.66 -7.63 -21.06
N ALA A 231 -11.80 -7.00 -22.23
CA ALA A 231 -12.48 -5.71 -22.39
C ALA A 231 -13.94 -5.72 -21.92
N ASP A 232 -14.65 -6.82 -22.14
CA ASP A 232 -16.05 -6.98 -21.73
C ASP A 232 -16.26 -7.20 -20.24
N THR A 233 -15.19 -7.55 -19.51
CA THR A 233 -15.26 -7.77 -18.05
C THR A 233 -15.29 -6.48 -17.26
N TYR A 234 -14.76 -5.37 -17.80
CA TYR A 234 -14.58 -4.04 -17.16
C TYR A 234 -13.85 -4.08 -15.79
N GLN A 235 -13.49 -5.25 -15.31
CA GLN A 235 -12.91 -5.47 -13.98
C GLN A 235 -11.43 -5.81 -14.05
N TYR A 236 -10.90 -6.10 -15.23
CA TYR A 236 -9.52 -6.52 -15.44
C TYR A 236 -8.71 -5.49 -16.22
N ALA A 237 -7.44 -5.44 -15.92
CA ALA A 237 -6.45 -4.67 -16.64
C ALA A 237 -5.24 -5.54 -16.98
N VAL A 238 -4.65 -5.29 -18.13
CA VAL A 238 -3.38 -5.90 -18.56
C VAL A 238 -2.31 -4.84 -18.46
N ARG A 239 -1.31 -5.07 -17.62
CA ARG A 239 -0.25 -4.11 -17.29
C ARG A 239 1.13 -4.77 -17.35
N ASP A 240 2.14 -3.97 -17.59
CA ASP A 240 3.53 -4.32 -17.33
C ASP A 240 3.99 -3.81 -15.94
N ALA A 241 5.25 -4.07 -15.59
CA ALA A 241 5.83 -3.66 -14.33
C ALA A 241 5.79 -2.13 -14.14
N SER A 242 6.05 -1.36 -15.21
CA SER A 242 6.06 0.11 -15.16
C SER A 242 4.66 0.67 -14.91
N GLU A 243 3.63 0.15 -15.59
CA GLU A 243 2.24 0.56 -15.38
C GLU A 243 1.73 0.22 -13.98
N ILE A 244 2.18 -0.90 -13.39
CA ILE A 244 1.84 -1.27 -12.00
C ILE A 244 2.51 -0.29 -11.03
N SER A 245 3.78 0.02 -11.24
CA SER A 245 4.55 0.98 -10.44
C SER A 245 3.91 2.38 -10.49
N ASP A 246 3.53 2.84 -11.68
CA ASP A 246 2.84 4.12 -11.87
C ASP A 246 1.50 4.17 -11.15
N GLN A 247 0.73 3.08 -11.17
CA GLN A 247 -0.55 2.99 -10.46
C GLN A 247 -0.38 3.13 -8.94
N VAL A 248 0.63 2.47 -8.37
CA VAL A 248 0.96 2.59 -6.94
C VAL A 248 1.37 4.03 -6.64
N GLY A 249 2.23 4.63 -7.47
CA GLY A 249 2.63 6.03 -7.35
C GLY A 249 1.45 7.00 -7.39
N GLN A 250 0.50 6.80 -8.31
CA GLN A 250 -0.71 7.63 -8.37
C GLN A 250 -1.58 7.49 -7.12
N GLN A 251 -1.69 6.29 -6.54
CA GLN A 251 -2.45 6.07 -5.31
C GLN A 251 -1.81 6.82 -4.14
N ILE A 252 -0.48 6.76 -4.01
CA ILE A 252 0.27 7.49 -3.00
C ILE A 252 0.09 9.00 -3.19
N ASN A 253 0.20 9.49 -4.42
CA ASN A 253 0.02 10.92 -4.73
C ASN A 253 -1.39 11.43 -4.39
N ARG A 254 -2.43 10.62 -4.56
CA ARG A 254 -3.80 10.96 -4.13
C ARG A 254 -3.90 11.08 -2.61
N MET A 255 -3.30 10.16 -1.86
CA MET A 255 -3.26 10.24 -0.40
C MET A 255 -2.51 11.49 0.06
N LEU A 256 -1.37 11.80 -0.57
CA LEU A 256 -0.59 13.00 -0.28
C LEU A 256 -1.36 14.28 -0.60
N ALA A 257 -2.10 14.32 -1.70
CA ALA A 257 -2.91 15.48 -2.08
C ALA A 257 -3.96 15.81 -1.01
N VAL A 258 -4.60 14.79 -0.42
CA VAL A 258 -5.52 14.97 0.73
C VAL A 258 -4.79 15.52 1.94
N LEU A 259 -3.63 14.95 2.29
CA LEU A 259 -2.82 15.43 3.41
C LEU A 259 -2.37 16.88 3.21
N TYR A 260 -1.88 17.22 2.03
CA TYR A 260 -1.48 18.61 1.71
C TYR A 260 -2.66 19.57 1.71
N GLY A 261 -3.84 19.11 1.30
CA GLY A 261 -5.08 19.91 1.37
C GLY A 261 -5.45 20.26 2.81
N LEU A 262 -5.46 19.26 3.71
CA LEU A 262 -5.72 19.46 5.14
C LEU A 262 -4.68 20.36 5.80
N LEU A 263 -3.44 20.20 5.43
CA LEU A 263 -2.34 21.00 5.93
C LEU A 263 -2.42 22.44 5.44
N GLY A 264 -2.73 22.67 4.16
CA GLY A 264 -2.96 23.99 3.60
C GLY A 264 -4.09 24.73 4.32
N LEU A 265 -5.16 24.01 4.67
CA LEU A 265 -6.25 24.55 5.49
C LEU A 265 -5.75 24.95 6.89
N SER A 266 -4.95 24.10 7.53
CA SER A 266 -4.37 24.40 8.85
C SER A 266 -3.48 25.64 8.83
N ILE A 267 -2.66 25.79 7.79
CA ILE A 267 -1.80 26.97 7.58
C ILE A 267 -2.69 28.23 7.38
N ALA A 268 -3.74 28.15 6.58
CA ALA A 268 -4.65 29.26 6.37
C ALA A 268 -5.31 29.72 7.68
N ILE A 269 -5.76 28.78 8.52
CA ILE A 269 -6.31 29.08 9.84
C ILE A 269 -5.26 29.73 10.75
N ALA A 270 -4.02 29.23 10.74
CA ALA A 270 -2.92 29.80 11.52
C ALA A 270 -2.60 31.23 11.08
N ILE A 271 -2.55 31.51 9.77
CA ILE A 271 -2.34 32.87 9.24
C ILE A 271 -3.46 33.80 9.68
N LEU A 272 -4.72 33.39 9.58
CA LEU A 272 -5.85 34.18 10.04
C LEU A 272 -5.76 34.49 11.54
N GLY A 273 -5.33 33.54 12.35
CA GLY A 273 -5.08 33.72 13.79
C GLY A 273 -3.98 34.76 14.06
N ILE A 274 -2.88 34.68 13.34
CA ILE A 274 -1.77 35.65 13.44
C ILE A 274 -2.22 37.05 13.03
N VAL A 275 -2.90 37.17 11.89
CA VAL A 275 -3.42 38.46 11.39
C VAL A 275 -4.38 39.09 12.43
N ASN A 276 -5.31 38.31 12.98
CA ASN A 276 -6.23 38.80 13.98
C ASN A 276 -5.50 39.32 15.23
N THR A 277 -4.49 38.58 15.71
CA THR A 277 -3.69 38.99 16.88
C THR A 277 -2.87 40.25 16.58
N LEU A 278 -2.29 40.36 15.39
CA LEU A 278 -1.54 41.55 14.97
C LEU A 278 -2.44 42.77 14.84
N VAL A 279 -3.63 42.66 14.26
CA VAL A 279 -4.61 43.75 14.14
C VAL A 279 -5.03 44.25 15.52
N LEU A 280 -5.31 43.35 16.46
CA LEU A 280 -5.63 43.74 17.85
C LEU A 280 -4.46 44.48 18.51
N SER A 281 -3.25 43.93 18.42
CA SER A 281 -2.05 44.52 19.01
C SER A 281 -1.75 45.90 18.43
N VAL A 282 -1.87 46.09 17.10
CA VAL A 282 -1.69 47.40 16.47
C VAL A 282 -2.77 48.38 16.86
N SER A 283 -4.03 47.94 16.98
CA SER A 283 -5.13 48.82 17.39
C SER A 283 -4.98 49.27 18.84
N GLU A 284 -4.55 48.41 19.77
CA GLU A 284 -4.26 48.73 21.17
C GLU A 284 -3.09 49.71 21.29
N ARG A 285 -1.97 49.46 20.60
CA ARG A 285 -0.83 50.39 20.55
C ARG A 285 -1.19 51.74 19.94
N THR A 286 -2.00 51.77 18.90
CA THR A 286 -2.47 53.03 18.30
C THR A 286 -3.31 53.83 19.31
N ARG A 287 -4.14 53.14 20.09
CA ARG A 287 -4.96 53.77 21.15
C ARG A 287 -4.08 54.29 22.29
N GLU A 288 -3.08 53.56 22.76
CA GLU A 288 -2.11 53.97 23.77
C GLU A 288 -1.31 55.22 23.32
N ILE A 289 -0.80 55.17 22.06
CA ILE A 289 -0.08 56.33 21.48
C ILE A 289 -1.00 57.54 21.37
N GLY A 290 -2.28 57.33 21.00
CA GLY A 290 -3.29 58.37 20.93
C GLY A 290 -3.55 59.04 22.32
N LEU A 291 -3.64 58.23 23.38
CA LEU A 291 -3.78 58.71 24.78
C LEU A 291 -2.54 59.48 25.24
N MET A 292 -1.33 58.96 24.97
CA MET A 292 -0.08 59.65 25.33
C MET A 292 0.07 61.02 24.61
N ARG A 293 -0.36 61.10 23.35
CA ARG A 293 -0.43 62.38 22.62
C ARG A 293 -1.46 63.34 23.21
N ALA A 294 -2.60 62.87 23.68
CA ALA A 294 -3.66 63.68 24.29
C ALA A 294 -3.19 64.28 25.62
N VAL A 295 -2.28 63.62 26.36
CA VAL A 295 -1.68 64.10 27.61
C VAL A 295 -0.48 65.01 27.41
N GLY A 296 -0.06 65.29 26.12
CA GLY A 296 0.94 66.27 25.80
C GLY A 296 2.37 65.77 25.54
N LEU A 297 2.56 64.46 25.33
CA LEU A 297 3.90 63.94 24.93
C LEU A 297 4.25 64.39 23.51
N GLY A 298 5.43 65.01 23.36
CA GLY A 298 5.98 65.48 22.08
C GLY A 298 6.51 64.34 21.20
N LYS A 299 6.54 64.59 19.88
CA LYS A 299 6.99 63.60 18.86
C LYS A 299 8.39 63.02 19.13
N ALA A 300 9.30 63.77 19.71
CA ALA A 300 10.67 63.35 20.01
C ALA A 300 10.78 62.38 21.20
N GLN A 301 9.84 62.42 22.14
CA GLN A 301 9.80 61.51 23.27
C GLN A 301 9.17 60.17 22.93
N LEU A 302 8.30 60.13 21.91
CA LEU A 302 7.66 58.89 21.44
C LEU A 302 8.61 57.99 20.64
N SER A 303 9.62 58.54 19.96
CA SER A 303 10.56 57.78 19.15
C SER A 303 11.68 57.10 19.94
N GLY A 304 11.76 57.34 21.26
CA GLY A 304 12.75 56.70 22.13
C GLY A 304 12.23 55.47 22.89
N GLU A 305 10.91 55.17 22.81
CA GLU A 305 10.28 54.05 23.50
C GLU A 305 9.77 52.92 22.51
N ILE A 306 10.04 53.09 21.19
CA ILE A 306 9.82 52.08 20.16
C ILE A 306 11.13 51.37 19.87
#